data_0212b18375a1243fe19c49ad05dc55c0
#
_entry.id   0212b18375a1243fe19c49ad05dc55c0
#
_cell.length_a   1.000
_cell.length_b   1.000
_cell.length_c   1.000
_cell.angle_alpha   90.00
_cell.angle_beta   90.00
_cell.angle_gamma   90.00
#
_symmetry.space_group_name_H-M   'P 1'
#
loop_
_entity.id
_entity.type
_entity.pdbx_description
1 polymer ?
#
loop_
_entity_poly.entity_id
_entity_poly.type
_entity_poly.pdbx_seq_one_letter_code
_entity_poly.pdbx_strand_id
1 'polypeptide(L)'
;MFVTRDLFHCKPGQAKVLADKFKRTIPSMETLDGFRNCRVMVDAISTYWTVVLEIEVESLSMFEGHMANFTSRPDVQEVMKGYMDLVEGGHREVFRIV
;
A
#
# COMPACT_ATOMS: atom_id res chain seq x y z
N MET A 1 -11.99 -12.70 6.51
CA MET A 1 -11.16 -12.19 5.41
C MET A 1 -11.54 -10.74 5.13
N PHE A 2 -10.57 -9.87 5.05
CA PHE A 2 -10.76 -8.45 4.80
C PHE A 2 -9.90 -8.00 3.65
N VAL A 3 -10.33 -6.93 2.97
CA VAL A 3 -9.52 -6.23 1.97
C VAL A 3 -9.21 -4.85 2.53
N THR A 4 -7.94 -4.51 2.61
CA THR A 4 -7.50 -3.16 2.94
C THR A 4 -7.08 -2.46 1.67
N ARG A 5 -7.49 -1.20 1.53
CA ARG A 5 -7.09 -0.33 0.43
C ARG A 5 -6.53 0.94 1.01
N ASP A 6 -5.28 1.19 0.75
CA ASP A 6 -4.66 2.47 1.07
C ASP A 6 -4.65 3.30 -0.20
N LEU A 7 -5.42 4.37 -0.23
CA LEU A 7 -5.51 5.29 -1.35
C LEU A 7 -4.62 6.49 -1.08
N PHE A 8 -3.74 6.79 -2.03
CA PHE A 8 -2.83 7.92 -1.95
C PHE A 8 -3.12 8.89 -3.08
N HIS A 9 -3.33 10.14 -2.76
CA HIS A 9 -3.46 11.20 -3.74
C HIS A 9 -2.11 11.86 -3.89
N CYS A 10 -1.49 11.67 -5.05
CA CYS A 10 -0.13 12.12 -5.31
C CYS A 10 -0.13 13.49 -5.97
N LYS A 11 1.02 14.15 -5.86
CA LYS A 11 1.30 15.37 -6.64
C LYS A 11 1.29 15.03 -8.13
N PRO A 12 0.96 16.00 -8.99
CA PRO A 12 0.94 15.76 -10.43
C PRO A 12 2.24 15.12 -10.94
N GLY A 13 2.09 14.06 -11.73
CA GLY A 13 3.22 13.34 -12.31
C GLY A 13 3.92 12.36 -11.38
N GLN A 14 3.50 12.23 -10.12
CA GLN A 14 4.23 11.43 -9.14
C GLN A 14 3.60 10.07 -8.82
N ALA A 15 2.42 9.78 -9.37
CA ALA A 15 1.73 8.53 -9.06
C ALA A 15 2.55 7.29 -9.47
N LYS A 16 3.16 7.30 -10.65
CA LYS A 16 3.95 6.17 -11.12
C LYS A 16 5.19 5.94 -10.25
N VAL A 17 5.81 7.01 -9.78
CA VAL A 17 6.98 6.92 -8.89
C VAL A 17 6.59 6.22 -7.60
N LEU A 18 5.47 6.60 -6.99
CA LEU A 18 4.98 5.97 -5.78
C LEU A 18 4.56 4.51 -6.04
N ALA A 19 3.83 4.26 -7.14
CA ALA A 19 3.43 2.91 -7.51
C ALA A 19 4.63 1.99 -7.67
N ASP A 20 5.70 2.45 -8.30
CA ASP A 20 6.92 1.66 -8.48
C ASP A 20 7.59 1.33 -7.14
N LYS A 21 7.57 2.26 -6.18
CA LYS A 21 8.06 2.00 -4.82
C LYS A 21 7.27 0.88 -4.16
N PHE A 22 5.94 0.96 -4.18
CA PHE A 22 5.09 -0.08 -3.60
C PHE A 22 5.30 -1.43 -4.29
N LYS A 23 5.39 -1.44 -5.61
CA LYS A 23 5.62 -2.70 -6.35
C LYS A 23 6.89 -3.40 -5.90
N ARG A 24 7.94 -2.66 -5.59
CA ARG A 24 9.19 -3.24 -5.10
C ARG A 24 9.07 -3.84 -3.70
N THR A 25 8.09 -3.43 -2.91
CA THR A 25 7.87 -3.96 -1.57
C THR A 25 6.91 -5.15 -1.54
N ILE A 26 6.12 -5.37 -2.59
CA ILE A 26 5.11 -6.43 -2.62
C ILE A 26 5.68 -7.82 -2.34
N PRO A 27 6.79 -8.27 -2.97
CA PRO A 27 7.31 -9.60 -2.68
C PRO A 27 7.61 -9.83 -1.19
N SER A 28 8.14 -8.83 -0.50
CA SER A 28 8.39 -8.90 0.95
C SER A 28 7.08 -8.88 1.74
N MET A 29 6.10 -8.10 1.29
CA MET A 29 4.79 -7.99 1.95
C MET A 29 4.05 -9.33 1.88
N GLU A 30 4.13 -10.03 0.77
CA GLU A 30 3.47 -11.33 0.59
C GLU A 30 4.09 -12.45 1.43
N THR A 31 5.24 -12.23 2.04
CA THR A 31 5.82 -13.17 3.00
C THR A 31 5.19 -13.06 4.39
N LEU A 32 4.42 -12.00 4.65
CA LEU A 32 3.78 -11.81 5.94
C LEU A 32 2.61 -12.78 6.10
N ASP A 33 2.51 -13.39 7.28
CA ASP A 33 1.47 -14.36 7.56
C ASP A 33 0.07 -13.71 7.46
N GLY A 34 -0.83 -14.38 6.73
CA GLY A 34 -2.19 -13.91 6.54
C GLY A 34 -2.36 -12.79 5.51
N PHE A 35 -1.29 -12.36 4.86
CA PHE A 35 -1.33 -11.38 3.77
C PHE A 35 -1.31 -12.11 2.43
N ARG A 36 -2.20 -11.71 1.53
CA ARG A 36 -2.25 -12.31 0.19
C ARG A 36 -2.85 -11.34 -0.82
N ASN A 37 -2.65 -11.64 -2.10
CA ASN A 37 -3.19 -10.87 -3.21
C ASN A 37 -2.86 -9.38 -3.11
N CYS A 38 -1.63 -9.07 -2.73
CA CYS A 38 -1.14 -7.69 -2.68
C CYS A 38 -0.99 -7.15 -4.09
N ARG A 39 -1.55 -5.96 -4.32
CA ARG A 39 -1.44 -5.33 -5.64
C ARG A 39 -1.43 -3.82 -5.53
N VAL A 40 -0.80 -3.19 -6.51
CA VAL A 40 -0.77 -1.74 -6.65
C VAL A 40 -1.53 -1.37 -7.90
N MET A 41 -2.37 -0.35 -7.79
CA MET A 41 -3.17 0.16 -8.91
C MET A 41 -2.95 1.66 -9.01
N VAL A 42 -3.03 2.17 -10.24
CA VAL A 42 -3.08 3.60 -10.49
C VAL A 42 -4.40 3.92 -11.18
N ASP A 43 -4.84 5.18 -11.09
CA ASP A 43 -6.10 5.57 -11.70
C ASP A 43 -6.05 5.41 -13.22
N ALA A 44 -7.05 4.71 -13.75
CA ALA A 44 -7.36 4.74 -15.18
C ALA A 44 -8.45 5.78 -15.43
N ILE A 45 -9.52 5.71 -14.63
CA ILE A 45 -10.59 6.71 -14.61
C ILE A 45 -10.97 6.91 -13.15
N SER A 46 -10.56 8.01 -12.55
CA SER A 46 -10.83 8.37 -11.16
C SER A 46 -10.30 9.77 -10.90
N THR A 47 -10.06 10.12 -9.65
CA THR A 47 -9.31 11.30 -9.27
C THR A 47 -7.87 11.16 -9.79
N TYR A 48 -7.36 12.18 -10.45
CA TYR A 48 -6.01 12.13 -11.03
C TYR A 48 -4.93 11.84 -9.99
N TRP A 49 -3.90 11.11 -10.42
CA TRP A 49 -2.69 10.83 -9.64
C TRP A 49 -2.97 10.02 -8.38
N THR A 50 -3.89 9.07 -8.48
CA THR A 50 -4.25 8.18 -7.37
C THR A 50 -3.48 6.87 -7.47
N VAL A 51 -2.92 6.43 -6.34
CA VAL A 51 -2.28 5.12 -6.19
C VAL A 51 -3.02 4.36 -5.11
N VAL A 52 -3.35 3.10 -5.39
CA VAL A 52 -4.02 2.23 -4.42
C VAL A 52 -3.14 1.03 -4.14
N LEU A 53 -2.85 0.79 -2.88
CA LEU A 53 -2.24 -0.44 -2.40
C LEU A 53 -3.35 -1.29 -1.78
N GLU A 54 -3.64 -2.44 -2.39
CA GLU A 54 -4.70 -3.32 -1.92
C GLU A 54 -4.10 -4.63 -1.42
N ILE A 55 -4.56 -5.07 -0.26
CA ILE A 55 -4.07 -6.30 0.40
C ILE A 55 -5.26 -7.05 0.97
N GLU A 56 -5.33 -8.37 0.74
CA GLU A 56 -6.25 -9.22 1.47
C GLU A 56 -5.57 -9.71 2.74
N VAL A 57 -6.28 -9.61 3.87
CA VAL A 57 -5.76 -10.01 5.18
C VAL A 57 -6.76 -10.89 5.90
N GLU A 58 -6.27 -11.86 6.66
CA GLU A 58 -7.13 -12.78 7.41
C GLU A 58 -7.72 -12.12 8.65
N SER A 59 -6.97 -11.23 9.30
CA SER A 59 -7.33 -10.61 10.56
C SER A 59 -6.85 -9.16 10.61
N LEU A 60 -7.70 -8.26 11.11
CA LEU A 60 -7.33 -6.86 11.25
C LEU A 60 -6.29 -6.66 12.36
N SER A 61 -6.33 -7.44 13.43
CA SER A 61 -5.33 -7.34 14.49
C SER A 61 -3.95 -7.78 14.00
N MET A 62 -3.89 -8.84 13.19
CA MET A 62 -2.63 -9.27 12.56
C MET A 62 -2.12 -8.22 11.57
N PHE A 63 -3.03 -7.58 10.84
CA PHE A 63 -2.67 -6.55 9.88
C PHE A 63 -1.89 -5.41 10.54
N GLU A 64 -2.40 -4.88 11.65
CA GLU A 64 -1.71 -3.77 12.34
C GLU A 64 -0.33 -4.17 12.82
N GLY A 65 -0.20 -5.32 13.45
CA GLY A 65 1.08 -5.81 13.97
C GLY A 65 2.09 -6.07 12.87
N HIS A 66 1.68 -6.75 11.81
CA HIS A 66 2.56 -7.06 10.69
C HIS A 66 2.96 -5.80 9.91
N MET A 67 2.05 -4.85 9.74
CA MET A 67 2.39 -3.60 9.06
C MET A 67 3.37 -2.77 9.86
N ALA A 68 3.23 -2.70 11.18
CA ALA A 68 4.19 -2.00 12.03
C ALA A 68 5.59 -2.60 11.91
N ASN A 69 5.69 -3.92 11.93
CA ASN A 69 6.97 -4.62 11.76
C ASN A 69 7.53 -4.43 10.35
N PHE A 70 6.69 -4.50 9.34
CA PHE A 70 7.09 -4.37 7.95
C PHE A 70 7.66 -2.96 7.67
N THR A 71 6.95 -1.92 8.09
CA THR A 71 7.37 -0.54 7.82
C THR A 71 8.61 -0.13 8.62
N SER A 72 8.97 -0.87 9.65
CA SER A 72 10.19 -0.64 10.42
C SER A 72 11.42 -1.34 9.83
N ARG A 73 11.26 -2.21 8.85
CA ARG A 73 12.38 -2.94 8.23
C ARG A 73 13.25 -1.96 7.44
N PRO A 74 14.59 -2.04 7.61
CA PRO A 74 15.52 -1.15 6.90
C PRO A 74 15.42 -1.25 5.38
N ASP A 75 15.19 -2.44 4.83
CA ASP A 75 15.06 -2.65 3.38
C ASP A 75 13.80 -1.96 2.83
N VAL A 76 12.70 -2.01 3.58
CA VAL A 76 11.46 -1.33 3.20
C VAL A 76 11.60 0.18 3.30
N GLN A 77 12.22 0.66 4.38
CA GLN A 77 12.46 2.08 4.56
C GLN A 77 13.33 2.67 3.44
N GLU A 78 14.32 1.93 2.98
CA GLU A 78 15.18 2.37 1.89
C GLU A 78 14.40 2.51 0.58
N VAL A 79 13.55 1.53 0.26
CA VAL A 79 12.70 1.58 -0.94
C VAL A 79 11.71 2.73 -0.88
N MET A 80 11.11 2.95 0.30
CA MET A 80 10.06 3.96 0.48
C MET A 80 10.58 5.35 0.81
N LYS A 81 11.89 5.53 0.88
CA LYS A 81 12.49 6.81 1.22
C LYS A 81 11.96 7.93 0.32
N GLY A 82 11.50 9.00 0.94
CA GLY A 82 10.98 10.17 0.22
C GLY A 82 9.54 10.04 -0.27
N TYR A 83 8.83 8.93 0.03
CA TYR A 83 7.48 8.75 -0.51
C TYR A 83 6.49 9.83 -0.03
N MET A 84 6.68 10.37 1.18
CA MET A 84 5.80 11.41 1.71
C MET A 84 5.84 12.69 0.87
N ASP A 85 6.96 12.96 0.20
CA ASP A 85 7.08 14.13 -0.67
C ASP A 85 6.28 13.97 -1.97
N LEU A 86 5.86 12.75 -2.29
CA LEU A 86 5.08 12.45 -3.49
C LEU A 86 3.58 12.57 -3.26
N VAL A 87 3.14 12.61 -1.99
CA VAL A 87 1.74 12.45 -1.59
C VAL A 87 1.19 13.76 -1.06
N GLU A 88 -0.03 14.10 -1.47
CA GLU A 88 -0.77 15.26 -0.95
C GLU A 88 -1.80 14.87 0.10
N GLY A 89 -2.24 13.62 0.10
CA GLY A 89 -3.24 13.12 1.03
C GLY A 89 -3.63 11.70 0.70
N GLY A 90 -4.65 11.22 1.38
CA GLY A 90 -5.15 9.87 1.16
C GLY A 90 -6.01 9.40 2.31
N HIS A 91 -6.44 8.15 2.21
CA HIS A 91 -7.22 7.51 3.27
C HIS A 91 -7.13 5.99 3.13
N ARG A 92 -7.54 5.29 4.18
CA ARG A 92 -7.62 3.83 4.18
C ARG A 92 -9.07 3.39 4.20
N GLU A 93 -9.38 2.40 3.38
CA GLU A 93 -10.66 1.70 3.38
C GLU A 93 -10.43 0.25 3.77
N VAL A 94 -11.33 -0.30 4.56
CA VAL A 94 -11.29 -1.70 4.95
C VAL A 94 -12.65 -2.31 4.68
N PHE A 95 -12.69 -3.39 3.91
CA PHE A 95 -13.93 -4.09 3.58
C PHE A 95 -13.86 -5.53 4.07
N ARG A 96 -15.01 -6.04 4.54
CA ARG A 96 -15.14 -7.46 4.85
C ARG A 96 -15.61 -8.19 3.60
N ILE A 97 -14.90 -9.26 3.25
CA ILE A 97 -15.35 -10.15 2.16
C ILE A 97 -16.49 -11.00 2.68
N VAL A 98 -17.61 -11.00 1.98
CA VAL A 98 -18.80 -11.75 2.36
C VAL A 98 -19.01 -12.97 1.46
#